data_8ace9d3df048caa3981b0a402cef2467
#
_entry.id   8ace9d3df048caa3981b0a402cef2467
#
_cell.length_a   1.000
_cell.length_b   1.000
_cell.length_c   1.000
_cell.angle_alpha   90.00
_cell.angle_beta   90.00
_cell.angle_gamma   90.00
#
_symmetry.space_group_name_H-M   'P 1'
#
loop_
_entity.id
_entity.type
_entity.pdbx_description
1 polymer ?
#
loop_
_entity_poly.entity_id
_entity_poly.type
_entity_poly.pdbx_seq_one_letter_code
_entity_poly.pdbx_strand_id
1 'polypeptide(L)'
;VAELVAAGKVLHLGLSEAGAATLRRAAAIHPIAALQSEWSLWSRDIEVDIVPACRELGIGLVPYSPLGRGFLTGAIRSLDDLAAGDWRRATPRFEAANLERNLSLVARIERLAADKGCTPAQLALAWVLAQGPDVVPIPGTRSRTRLDENAAAIAVELSTDELSAINELIPSDMAAGTRYPESGMALLNG
;
A
#
# COMPACT_ATOMS: atom_id res chain seq x y z
N VAL A 1 9.90 -20.43 -15.39
CA VAL A 1 10.62 -19.13 -15.35
C VAL A 1 12.04 -19.31 -14.81
N ALA A 2 12.31 -20.21 -13.83
CA ALA A 2 13.67 -20.50 -13.34
C ALA A 2 14.65 -20.84 -14.48
N GLU A 3 14.23 -21.60 -15.47
CA GLU A 3 15.03 -21.89 -16.69
C GLU A 3 15.42 -20.63 -17.47
N LEU A 4 14.58 -19.60 -17.47
CA LEU A 4 14.89 -18.32 -18.11
C LEU A 4 15.94 -17.52 -17.33
N VAL A 5 15.97 -17.65 -16.01
CA VAL A 5 17.03 -17.10 -15.17
C VAL A 5 18.34 -17.81 -15.47
N ALA A 6 18.34 -19.15 -15.50
CA ALA A 6 19.51 -19.96 -15.83
C ALA A 6 20.04 -19.65 -17.25
N ALA A 7 19.15 -19.34 -18.19
CA ALA A 7 19.51 -18.92 -19.56
C ALA A 7 19.93 -17.43 -19.67
N GLY A 8 20.01 -16.66 -18.57
CA GLY A 8 20.39 -15.25 -18.53
C GLY A 8 19.38 -14.29 -19.16
N LYS A 9 18.13 -14.74 -19.42
CA LYS A 9 17.05 -13.91 -20.00
C LYS A 9 16.27 -13.12 -18.97
N VAL A 10 16.31 -13.55 -17.71
CA VAL A 10 15.66 -12.91 -16.55
C VAL A 10 16.70 -12.80 -15.45
N LEU A 11 16.78 -11.67 -14.78
CA LEU A 11 17.71 -11.47 -13.66
C LEU A 11 17.10 -11.92 -12.33
N HIS A 12 15.89 -11.49 -12.04
CA HIS A 12 15.19 -11.77 -10.79
C HIS A 12 13.72 -12.08 -11.04
N LEU A 13 13.12 -12.84 -10.13
CA LEU A 13 11.69 -13.16 -10.13
C LEU A 13 10.99 -12.38 -9.03
N GLY A 14 9.80 -11.87 -9.34
CA GLY A 14 8.86 -11.33 -8.36
C GLY A 14 7.49 -11.97 -8.52
N LEU A 15 6.71 -11.92 -7.45
CA LEU A 15 5.30 -12.34 -7.44
C LEU A 15 4.41 -11.14 -7.17
N SER A 16 3.12 -11.26 -7.51
CA SER A 16 2.11 -10.24 -7.22
C SER A 16 0.93 -10.89 -6.52
N GLU A 17 0.48 -10.28 -5.41
CA GLU A 17 -0.69 -10.70 -4.63
C GLU A 17 -0.68 -12.20 -4.25
N ALA A 18 0.48 -12.76 -3.98
CA ALA A 18 0.62 -14.17 -3.59
C ALA A 18 0.52 -14.31 -2.06
N GLY A 19 -0.29 -15.24 -1.60
CA GLY A 19 -0.41 -15.59 -0.19
C GLY A 19 0.84 -16.30 0.36
N ALA A 20 0.98 -16.34 1.69
CA ALA A 20 2.15 -16.88 2.38
C ALA A 20 2.49 -18.33 1.99
N ALA A 21 1.47 -19.18 1.77
CA ALA A 21 1.66 -20.56 1.34
C ALA A 21 2.24 -20.65 -0.09
N THR A 22 1.75 -19.81 -1.00
CA THR A 22 2.23 -19.72 -2.38
C THR A 22 3.66 -19.18 -2.44
N LEU A 23 3.99 -18.17 -1.61
CA LEU A 23 5.35 -17.66 -1.48
C LEU A 23 6.34 -18.76 -1.07
N ARG A 24 6.02 -19.55 -0.03
CA ARG A 24 6.87 -20.66 0.42
C ARG A 24 7.03 -21.74 -0.65
N ARG A 25 5.95 -22.09 -1.37
CA ARG A 25 6.02 -23.04 -2.49
C ARG A 25 6.88 -22.54 -3.64
N ALA A 26 6.77 -21.25 -3.99
CA ALA A 26 7.57 -20.65 -5.07
C ALA A 26 9.04 -20.56 -4.68
N ALA A 27 9.33 -20.09 -3.46
CA ALA A 27 10.70 -19.97 -2.93
C ALA A 27 11.42 -21.32 -2.80
N ALA A 28 10.69 -22.41 -2.57
CA ALA A 28 11.25 -23.76 -2.58
C ALA A 28 11.74 -24.21 -3.97
N ILE A 29 11.25 -23.59 -5.05
CA ILE A 29 11.63 -23.92 -6.43
C ILE A 29 12.77 -23.00 -6.91
N HIS A 30 12.66 -21.69 -6.62
CA HIS A 30 13.63 -20.68 -7.04
C HIS A 30 13.53 -19.46 -6.12
N PRO A 31 14.64 -18.76 -5.82
CA PRO A 31 14.61 -17.52 -5.05
C PRO A 31 13.66 -16.49 -5.68
N ILE A 32 12.81 -15.91 -4.85
CA ILE A 32 11.90 -14.82 -5.21
C ILE A 32 12.50 -13.52 -4.65
N ALA A 33 12.74 -12.54 -5.51
CA ALA A 33 13.36 -11.29 -5.10
C ALA A 33 12.38 -10.32 -4.42
N ALA A 34 11.13 -10.27 -4.90
CA ALA A 34 10.15 -9.32 -4.39
C ALA A 34 8.72 -9.85 -4.49
N LEU A 35 7.87 -9.39 -3.57
CA LEU A 35 6.41 -9.47 -3.65
C LEU A 35 5.83 -8.09 -3.86
N GLN A 36 5.01 -7.91 -4.89
CA GLN A 36 4.20 -6.71 -5.07
C GLN A 36 2.80 -6.96 -4.51
N SER A 37 2.38 -6.17 -3.52
CA SER A 37 1.07 -6.29 -2.87
C SER A 37 0.54 -4.92 -2.46
N GLU A 38 -0.79 -4.75 -2.34
CA GLU A 38 -1.34 -3.49 -1.83
C GLU A 38 -1.02 -3.34 -0.34
N TRP A 39 -0.29 -2.28 0.01
CA TRP A 39 0.00 -1.94 1.39
C TRP A 39 0.00 -0.43 1.60
N SER A 40 -0.76 0.02 2.58
CA SER A 40 -0.93 1.44 2.91
C SER A 40 -1.61 1.59 4.27
N LEU A 41 -1.78 2.81 4.75
CA LEU A 41 -2.50 3.12 5.99
C LEU A 41 -3.96 2.59 6.03
N TRP A 42 -4.57 2.27 4.91
CA TRP A 42 -5.92 1.69 4.87
C TRP A 42 -6.02 0.29 4.21
N SER A 43 -4.89 -0.33 3.89
CA SER A 43 -4.77 -1.70 3.38
C SER A 43 -3.65 -2.39 4.12
N ARG A 44 -3.97 -3.06 5.22
CA ARG A 44 -2.99 -3.62 6.16
C ARG A 44 -3.12 -5.12 6.37
N ASP A 45 -3.98 -5.76 5.60
CA ASP A 45 -4.27 -7.19 5.70
C ASP A 45 -3.05 -8.09 5.49
N ILE A 46 -2.08 -7.68 4.69
CA ILE A 46 -0.84 -8.45 4.46
C ILE A 46 0.08 -8.52 5.69
N GLU A 47 -0.12 -7.68 6.71
CA GLU A 47 0.72 -7.63 7.91
C GLU A 47 0.61 -8.89 8.78
N VAL A 48 -0.49 -9.64 8.66
CA VAL A 48 -0.78 -10.79 9.54
C VAL A 48 0.10 -12.00 9.21
N ASP A 49 0.28 -12.32 7.94
CA ASP A 49 0.93 -13.54 7.49
C ASP A 49 1.88 -13.36 6.30
N ILE A 50 1.57 -12.46 5.36
CA ILE A 50 2.34 -12.26 4.13
C ILE A 50 3.65 -11.53 4.41
N VAL A 51 3.62 -10.43 5.14
CA VAL A 51 4.84 -9.69 5.53
C VAL A 51 5.79 -10.54 6.35
N PRO A 52 5.34 -11.28 7.40
CA PRO A 52 6.19 -12.23 8.11
C PRO A 52 6.79 -13.30 7.20
N ALA A 53 6.01 -13.88 6.28
CA ALA A 53 6.51 -14.89 5.34
C ALA A 53 7.56 -14.33 4.37
N CYS A 54 7.36 -13.09 3.87
CA CYS A 54 8.37 -12.43 3.03
C CYS A 54 9.69 -12.25 3.78
N ARG A 55 9.65 -11.80 5.02
CA ARG A 55 10.84 -11.59 5.86
C ARG A 55 11.54 -12.91 6.19
N GLU A 56 10.79 -13.95 6.52
CA GLU A 56 11.31 -15.31 6.70
C GLU A 56 12.10 -15.80 5.48
N LEU A 57 11.61 -15.49 4.28
CA LEU A 57 12.17 -15.96 3.01
C LEU A 57 13.18 -14.99 2.37
N GLY A 58 13.45 -13.83 2.98
CA GLY A 58 14.32 -12.79 2.42
C GLY A 58 13.75 -12.13 1.15
N ILE A 59 12.42 -12.03 1.03
CA ILE A 59 11.70 -11.44 -0.11
C ILE A 59 11.41 -9.97 0.20
N GLY A 60 11.84 -9.05 -0.69
CA GLY A 60 11.51 -7.63 -0.59
C GLY A 60 10.03 -7.35 -0.86
N LEU A 61 9.51 -6.29 -0.26
CA LEU A 61 8.12 -5.87 -0.37
C LEU A 61 8.00 -4.64 -1.27
N VAL A 62 7.10 -4.69 -2.27
CA VAL A 62 6.84 -3.61 -3.22
C VAL A 62 5.38 -3.17 -3.08
N PRO A 63 5.07 -2.28 -2.12
CA PRO A 63 3.72 -1.79 -1.89
C PRO A 63 3.19 -0.99 -3.08
N TYR A 64 2.14 -1.48 -3.74
CA TYR A 64 1.40 -0.67 -4.71
C TYR A 64 0.23 0.05 -4.05
N SER A 65 -0.29 1.08 -4.71
CA SER A 65 -1.33 1.99 -4.18
C SER A 65 -1.04 2.52 -2.77
N PRO A 66 0.20 2.91 -2.42
CA PRO A 66 0.56 3.33 -1.06
C PRO A 66 -0.19 4.59 -0.62
N LEU A 67 -0.74 5.35 -1.57
CA LEU A 67 -1.61 6.53 -1.34
C LEU A 67 -3.11 6.20 -1.41
N GLY A 68 -3.49 4.91 -1.32
CA GLY A 68 -4.89 4.50 -1.36
C GLY A 68 -5.62 4.98 -2.61
N ARG A 69 -4.99 4.86 -3.79
CA ARG A 69 -5.56 5.33 -5.07
C ARG A 69 -5.86 6.84 -5.08
N GLY A 70 -5.08 7.61 -4.30
CA GLY A 70 -5.22 9.06 -4.14
C GLY A 70 -6.13 9.49 -2.98
N PHE A 71 -6.82 8.56 -2.30
CA PHE A 71 -7.72 8.90 -1.20
C PHE A 71 -6.97 9.44 0.03
N LEU A 72 -5.84 8.81 0.38
CA LEU A 72 -5.04 9.18 1.55
C LEU A 72 -4.32 10.53 1.41
N THR A 73 -4.35 11.14 0.22
CA THR A 73 -3.82 12.50 0.00
C THR A 73 -4.76 13.60 0.48
N GLY A 74 -6.03 13.26 0.80
CA GLY A 74 -7.07 14.24 1.14
C GLY A 74 -7.69 14.96 -0.06
N ALA A 75 -7.29 14.66 -1.29
CA ALA A 75 -7.80 15.33 -2.50
C ALA A 75 -9.20 14.84 -2.91
N ILE A 76 -9.67 13.71 -2.39
CA ILE A 76 -11.00 13.15 -2.70
C ILE A 76 -11.86 13.28 -1.45
N ARG A 77 -12.89 14.10 -1.50
CA ARG A 77 -13.84 14.37 -0.41
C ARG A 77 -15.23 13.84 -0.70
N SER A 78 -15.55 13.69 -1.97
CA SER A 78 -16.84 13.20 -2.45
C SER A 78 -16.64 12.44 -3.76
N LEU A 79 -17.69 11.75 -4.22
CA LEU A 79 -17.68 11.14 -5.55
C LEU A 79 -17.61 12.20 -6.67
N ASP A 80 -17.99 13.44 -6.42
CA ASP A 80 -17.95 14.51 -7.41
C ASP A 80 -16.52 14.96 -7.75
N ASP A 81 -15.56 14.65 -6.87
CA ASP A 81 -14.12 14.85 -7.13
C ASP A 81 -13.55 13.84 -8.15
N LEU A 82 -14.33 12.81 -8.49
CA LEU A 82 -13.96 11.77 -9.46
C LEU A 82 -14.74 11.97 -10.76
N ALA A 83 -14.07 11.88 -11.90
CA ALA A 83 -14.72 11.92 -13.20
C ALA A 83 -15.83 10.85 -13.30
N ALA A 84 -16.88 11.09 -14.12
CA ALA A 84 -18.03 10.19 -14.21
C ALA A 84 -17.65 8.75 -14.63
N GLY A 85 -16.60 8.58 -15.43
CA GLY A 85 -16.07 7.26 -15.85
C GLY A 85 -14.94 6.73 -14.99
N ASP A 86 -14.65 7.34 -13.85
CA ASP A 86 -13.56 6.87 -12.97
C ASP A 86 -13.93 5.54 -12.31
N TRP A 87 -13.12 4.53 -12.54
CA TRP A 87 -13.35 3.17 -12.05
C TRP A 87 -13.44 3.07 -10.52
N ARG A 88 -12.82 4.02 -9.79
CA ARG A 88 -12.89 4.08 -8.32
C ARG A 88 -14.31 4.24 -7.81
N ARG A 89 -15.19 4.92 -8.57
CA ARG A 89 -16.61 5.08 -8.23
C ARG A 89 -17.36 3.75 -8.08
N ALA A 90 -16.87 2.68 -8.73
CA ALA A 90 -17.44 1.34 -8.68
C ALA A 90 -16.75 0.41 -7.67
N THR A 91 -15.84 0.93 -6.85
CA THR A 91 -15.14 0.09 -5.85
C THR A 91 -15.76 0.27 -4.46
N PRO A 92 -15.81 -0.79 -3.63
CA PRO A 92 -16.51 -0.78 -2.35
C PRO A 92 -16.07 0.34 -1.39
N ARG A 93 -14.79 0.69 -1.38
CA ARG A 93 -14.25 1.77 -0.53
C ARG A 93 -14.77 3.16 -0.86
N PHE A 94 -15.25 3.36 -2.10
CA PHE A 94 -15.79 4.63 -2.59
C PHE A 94 -17.33 4.65 -2.66
N GLU A 95 -18.02 3.56 -2.29
CA GLU A 95 -19.47 3.60 -2.07
C GLU A 95 -19.82 4.65 -1.02
N ALA A 96 -20.95 5.35 -1.18
CA ALA A 96 -21.28 6.54 -0.39
C ALA A 96 -21.15 6.33 1.14
N ALA A 97 -21.69 5.23 1.66
CA ALA A 97 -21.64 4.92 3.09
C ALA A 97 -20.21 4.61 3.58
N ASN A 98 -19.41 3.93 2.76
CA ASN A 98 -18.01 3.62 3.07
C ASN A 98 -17.13 4.86 2.93
N LEU A 99 -17.37 5.69 1.91
CA LEU A 99 -16.65 6.93 1.67
C LEU A 99 -16.76 7.87 2.87
N GLU A 100 -17.97 8.09 3.41
CA GLU A 100 -18.19 8.92 4.59
C GLU A 100 -17.38 8.42 5.80
N ARG A 101 -17.39 7.12 6.06
CA ARG A 101 -16.58 6.52 7.13
C ARG A 101 -15.08 6.69 6.87
N ASN A 102 -14.64 6.48 5.64
CA ASN A 102 -13.24 6.58 5.25
C ASN A 102 -12.70 8.02 5.31
N LEU A 103 -13.54 9.04 5.15
CA LEU A 103 -13.14 10.44 5.33
C LEU A 103 -12.69 10.73 6.78
N SER A 104 -13.20 10.02 7.77
CA SER A 104 -12.73 10.14 9.15
C SER A 104 -11.27 9.68 9.30
N LEU A 105 -10.83 8.67 8.54
CA LEU A 105 -9.44 8.22 8.47
C LEU A 105 -8.56 9.30 7.83
N VAL A 106 -9.01 9.87 6.70
CA VAL A 106 -8.27 10.96 6.03
C VAL A 106 -8.09 12.16 6.97
N ALA A 107 -9.13 12.56 7.71
CA ALA A 107 -9.04 13.64 8.67
C ALA A 107 -8.02 13.40 9.81
N ARG A 108 -7.79 12.14 10.18
CA ARG A 108 -6.74 11.77 11.16
C ARG A 108 -5.35 11.89 10.52
N ILE A 109 -5.20 11.40 9.28
CA ILE A 109 -3.93 11.52 8.53
C ILE A 109 -3.56 12.99 8.34
N GLU A 110 -4.52 13.86 7.99
CA GLU A 110 -4.29 15.28 7.81
C GLU A 110 -3.80 15.97 9.09
N ARG A 111 -4.39 15.63 10.23
CA ARG A 111 -3.92 16.18 11.52
C ARG A 111 -2.50 15.72 11.84
N LEU A 112 -2.23 14.42 11.74
CA LEU A 112 -0.90 13.87 11.99
C LEU A 112 0.16 14.46 11.03
N ALA A 113 -0.19 14.66 9.77
CA ALA A 113 0.69 15.29 8.78
C ALA A 113 0.97 16.75 9.12
N ALA A 114 -0.06 17.50 9.55
CA ALA A 114 0.11 18.89 9.98
C ALA A 114 1.02 19.00 11.22
N ASP A 115 0.83 18.13 12.21
CA ASP A 115 1.66 18.07 13.42
C ASP A 115 3.11 17.72 13.08
N LYS A 116 3.32 16.86 12.06
CA LYS A 116 4.65 16.47 11.56
C LYS A 116 5.28 17.50 10.63
N GLY A 117 4.52 18.48 10.14
CA GLY A 117 4.99 19.48 9.17
C GLY A 117 5.20 18.94 7.77
N CYS A 118 4.43 17.94 7.36
CA CYS A 118 4.44 17.33 6.02
C CYS A 118 3.05 17.24 5.41
N THR A 119 2.96 16.82 4.14
CA THR A 119 1.65 16.58 3.51
C THR A 119 1.08 15.21 3.91
N PRO A 120 -0.25 15.00 3.80
CA PRO A 120 -0.87 13.69 4.02
C PRO A 120 -0.27 12.59 3.12
N ALA A 121 0.05 12.93 1.86
CA ALA A 121 0.73 12.02 0.94
C ALA A 121 2.11 11.60 1.44
N GLN A 122 2.89 12.57 1.91
CA GLN A 122 4.23 12.32 2.47
C GLN A 122 4.15 11.49 3.75
N LEU A 123 3.21 11.76 4.66
CA LEU A 123 3.01 10.97 5.86
C LEU A 123 2.65 9.51 5.52
N ALA A 124 1.71 9.31 4.56
CA ALA A 124 1.31 7.97 4.16
C ALA A 124 2.47 7.16 3.55
N LEU A 125 3.32 7.80 2.73
CA LEU A 125 4.51 7.16 2.16
C LEU A 125 5.58 6.91 3.20
N ALA A 126 5.85 7.88 4.10
CA ALA A 126 6.81 7.73 5.19
C ALA A 126 6.42 6.58 6.13
N TRP A 127 5.11 6.42 6.41
CA TRP A 127 4.62 5.30 7.20
C TRP A 127 4.92 3.95 6.52
N VAL A 128 4.70 3.83 5.20
CA VAL A 128 5.02 2.59 4.45
C VAL A 128 6.52 2.33 4.46
N LEU A 129 7.35 3.35 4.22
CA LEU A 129 8.82 3.23 4.25
C LEU A 129 9.32 2.82 5.63
N ALA A 130 8.71 3.30 6.70
CA ALA A 130 9.09 2.99 8.07
C ALA A 130 8.74 1.56 8.50
N GLN A 131 8.02 0.79 7.68
CA GLN A 131 7.74 -0.62 7.99
C GLN A 131 8.97 -1.53 7.89
N GLY A 132 10.03 -1.12 7.19
CA GLY A 132 11.30 -1.85 7.15
C GLY A 132 12.19 -1.49 5.97
N PRO A 133 13.48 -1.83 6.03
CA PRO A 133 14.44 -1.58 4.96
C PRO A 133 14.20 -2.47 3.72
N ASP A 134 13.36 -3.46 3.86
CA ASP A 134 12.90 -4.40 2.83
C ASP A 134 11.69 -3.89 2.05
N VAL A 135 11.22 -2.64 2.32
CA VAL A 135 9.96 -2.09 1.77
C VAL A 135 10.24 -0.94 0.80
N VAL A 136 9.78 -1.07 -0.45
CA VAL A 136 9.94 -0.07 -1.51
C VAL A 136 8.59 0.26 -2.14
N PRO A 137 7.87 1.30 -1.68
CA PRO A 137 6.58 1.68 -2.24
C PRO A 137 6.69 2.24 -3.66
N ILE A 138 5.65 2.01 -4.47
CA ILE A 138 5.58 2.47 -5.87
C ILE A 138 4.40 3.43 -6.09
N PRO A 139 4.47 4.68 -5.59
CA PRO A 139 3.42 5.68 -5.78
C PRO A 139 3.35 6.14 -7.24
N GLY A 140 2.24 5.82 -7.93
CA GLY A 140 2.02 6.23 -9.32
C GLY A 140 1.56 7.68 -9.45
N THR A 141 2.18 8.45 -10.38
CA THR A 141 1.72 9.80 -10.72
C THR A 141 2.04 10.18 -12.17
N ARG A 142 1.28 11.13 -12.73
CA ARG A 142 1.56 11.80 -14.01
C ARG A 142 1.93 13.28 -13.84
N SER A 143 1.97 13.77 -12.60
CA SER A 143 2.30 15.15 -12.26
C SER A 143 3.73 15.24 -11.72
N ARG A 144 4.55 16.14 -12.28
CA ARG A 144 5.90 16.42 -11.76
C ARG A 144 5.87 16.90 -10.32
N THR A 145 4.97 17.82 -10.00
CA THR A 145 4.79 18.35 -8.64
C THR A 145 4.49 17.24 -7.64
N ARG A 146 3.61 16.29 -8.00
CA ARG A 146 3.32 15.15 -7.14
C ARG A 146 4.48 14.14 -7.08
N LEU A 147 5.28 14.02 -8.13
CA LEU A 147 6.48 13.20 -8.10
C LEU A 147 7.49 13.76 -7.10
N ASP A 148 7.73 15.06 -7.15
CA ASP A 148 8.64 15.75 -6.24
C ASP A 148 8.14 15.65 -4.79
N GLU A 149 6.83 15.83 -4.57
CA GLU A 149 6.17 15.65 -3.27
C GLU A 149 6.34 14.22 -2.74
N ASN A 150 6.07 13.21 -3.57
CA ASN A 150 6.21 11.81 -3.20
C ASN A 150 7.68 11.44 -2.90
N ALA A 151 8.62 11.93 -3.69
CA ALA A 151 10.04 11.70 -3.47
C ALA A 151 10.53 12.32 -2.16
N ALA A 152 10.03 13.50 -1.80
CA ALA A 152 10.37 14.20 -0.55
C ALA A 152 9.88 13.44 0.70
N ALA A 153 8.96 12.47 0.57
CA ALA A 153 8.54 11.61 1.68
C ALA A 153 9.70 10.83 2.32
N ILE A 154 10.78 10.57 1.57
CA ILE A 154 11.98 9.87 2.08
C ILE A 154 12.65 10.68 3.22
N ALA A 155 12.50 11.99 3.24
CA ALA A 155 13.05 12.85 4.28
C ALA A 155 12.14 12.96 5.53
N VAL A 156 10.94 12.37 5.50
CA VAL A 156 10.02 12.36 6.64
C VAL A 156 10.34 11.16 7.52
N GLU A 157 11.17 11.37 8.53
CA GLU A 157 11.52 10.36 9.51
C GLU A 157 10.41 10.22 10.57
N LEU A 158 9.95 9.00 10.83
CA LEU A 158 8.99 8.69 11.87
C LEU A 158 9.70 7.95 13.01
N SER A 159 9.63 8.51 14.22
CA SER A 159 10.10 7.81 15.42
C SER A 159 9.21 6.62 15.78
N THR A 160 9.69 5.73 16.63
CA THR A 160 8.92 4.59 17.15
C THR A 160 7.63 5.04 17.84
N ASP A 161 7.68 6.14 18.61
CA ASP A 161 6.50 6.68 19.30
C ASP A 161 5.48 7.24 18.31
N GLU A 162 5.94 7.95 17.27
CA GLU A 162 5.07 8.46 16.20
C GLU A 162 4.43 7.32 15.40
N LEU A 163 5.19 6.27 15.08
CA LEU A 163 4.64 5.08 14.41
C LEU A 163 3.59 4.39 15.28
N SER A 164 3.82 4.25 16.58
CA SER A 164 2.87 3.69 17.52
C SER A 164 1.60 4.54 17.59
N ALA A 165 1.72 5.86 17.71
CA ALA A 165 0.60 6.79 17.71
C ALA A 165 -0.21 6.73 16.41
N ILE A 166 0.45 6.66 15.25
CA ILE A 166 -0.21 6.50 13.94
C ILE A 166 -1.00 5.19 13.92
N ASN A 167 -0.42 4.08 14.37
CA ASN A 167 -1.06 2.77 14.37
C ASN A 167 -2.26 2.70 15.33
N GLU A 168 -2.22 3.37 16.47
CA GLU A 168 -3.33 3.49 17.41
C GLU A 168 -4.48 4.35 16.85
N LEU A 169 -4.14 5.47 16.20
CA LEU A 169 -5.13 6.37 15.62
C LEU A 169 -5.74 5.83 14.33
N ILE A 170 -5.00 4.99 13.60
CA ILE A 170 -5.40 4.38 12.32
C ILE A 170 -5.20 2.86 12.42
N PRO A 171 -6.07 2.16 13.16
CA PRO A 171 -5.99 0.71 13.27
C PRO A 171 -6.27 0.02 11.93
N SER A 172 -5.76 -1.20 11.76
CA SER A 172 -5.79 -1.94 10.49
C SER A 172 -7.20 -2.25 9.95
N ASP A 173 -8.21 -2.26 10.82
CA ASP A 173 -9.62 -2.53 10.50
C ASP A 173 -10.47 -1.25 10.32
N MET A 174 -9.83 -0.06 10.33
CA MET A 174 -10.56 1.21 10.25
C MET A 174 -11.19 1.46 8.89
N ALA A 175 -10.55 1.01 7.80
CA ALA A 175 -11.03 1.24 6.44
C ALA A 175 -12.33 0.48 6.15
N ALA A 176 -13.36 1.18 5.71
CA ALA A 176 -14.64 0.60 5.32
C ALA A 176 -14.62 0.16 3.86
N GLY A 177 -15.17 -1.02 3.57
CA GLY A 177 -15.21 -1.63 2.23
C GLY A 177 -13.93 -2.38 1.86
N THR A 178 -14.10 -3.39 1.02
CA THR A 178 -13.00 -4.20 0.48
C THR A 178 -12.22 -3.45 -0.60
N ARG A 179 -10.98 -3.87 -0.87
CA ARG A 179 -10.11 -3.28 -1.91
C ARG A 179 -10.75 -3.36 -3.31
N TYR A 180 -11.41 -4.45 -3.59
CA TYR A 180 -12.07 -4.75 -4.86
C TYR A 180 -13.47 -5.31 -4.61
N PRO A 181 -14.37 -5.32 -5.62
CA PRO A 181 -15.56 -6.15 -5.59
C PRO A 181 -15.23 -7.62 -5.33
N GLU A 182 -16.20 -8.41 -4.88
CA GLU A 182 -16.02 -9.83 -4.49
C GLU A 182 -15.24 -10.65 -5.53
N SER A 183 -15.57 -10.48 -6.82
CA SER A 183 -14.88 -11.16 -7.92
C SER A 183 -13.37 -10.81 -8.01
N GLY A 184 -13.00 -9.57 -7.67
CA GLY A 184 -11.61 -9.13 -7.61
C GLY A 184 -10.89 -9.63 -6.36
N MET A 185 -11.59 -9.66 -5.22
CA MET A 185 -11.03 -10.19 -3.98
C MET A 185 -10.68 -11.69 -4.09
N ALA A 186 -11.46 -12.46 -4.85
CA ALA A 186 -11.20 -13.87 -5.09
C ALA A 186 -9.90 -14.17 -5.87
N LEU A 187 -9.30 -13.16 -6.51
CA LEU A 187 -8.02 -13.28 -7.23
C LEU A 187 -6.80 -12.97 -6.37
N LEU A 188 -7.00 -12.53 -5.12
CA LEU A 188 -5.92 -12.20 -4.19
C LEU A 188 -5.49 -13.42 -3.40
N ASN A 189 -4.23 -13.45 -3.00
CA ASN A 189 -3.66 -14.44 -2.09
C ASN A 189 -3.74 -15.89 -2.61
N GLY A 190 -3.77 -16.07 -3.94
CA GLY A 190 -3.83 -17.37 -4.61
C GLY A 190 -2.52 -18.18 -4.54
#